data_f12678e5b8e4ac395110d68dab1afb1d
#
_entry.id   f12678e5b8e4ac395110d68dab1afb1d
#
_cell.length_a   1.000
_cell.length_b   1.000
_cell.length_c   1.000
_cell.angle_alpha   90.00
_cell.angle_beta   90.00
_cell.angle_gamma   90.00
#
_symmetry.space_group_name_H-M   'P 1'
#
loop_
_entity.id
_entity.type
_entity.pdbx_description
1 polymer ?
#
loop_
_entity_poly.entity_id
_entity_poly.type
_entity_poly.pdbx_seq_one_letter_code
_entity_poly.pdbx_strand_id
1 'polypeptide(L)'
;MGLGHTLTAYHLSGVKFAVSNIERRRLKISRIEDMNDPFELAAIDASDPEIRETQMRSKAIIDRDHGCICFSKSWSNPVLWAHYAEKHFGVALGFDIADDCMEPIGYIDKPFTLEQERTGVRPKIDKAVTQKWLFTKFVDWKYEDEVRASFKLDHSEKQDGLYFAEFSDSIVLREVILGARCHLPMTEAQRLVSGFSHTVKVTKTRVAFDSFKIVSDDR
;
A
#
# COMPACT_ATOMS: atom_id res chain seq x y z
N MET A 1 0.78 -29.79 1.47
CA MET A 1 0.28 -28.41 1.61
C MET A 1 0.49 -27.75 0.25
N GLY A 2 -0.61 -27.40 -0.44
CA GLY A 2 -0.53 -26.79 -1.76
C GLY A 2 0.21 -25.47 -1.66
N LEU A 3 1.09 -25.18 -2.62
CA LEU A 3 1.70 -23.87 -2.80
C LEU A 3 0.54 -22.90 -3.07
N GLY A 4 0.13 -22.10 -2.06
CA GLY A 4 -0.82 -21.03 -2.25
C GLY A 4 -0.27 -20.10 -3.35
N HIS A 5 -1.13 -19.57 -4.18
CA HIS A 5 -0.74 -18.55 -5.14
C HIS A 5 -0.19 -17.37 -4.37
N THR A 6 0.88 -16.77 -4.90
CA THR A 6 1.49 -15.55 -4.35
C THR A 6 1.48 -14.47 -5.41
N LEU A 7 1.22 -13.24 -4.99
CA LEU A 7 1.34 -12.05 -5.82
C LEU A 7 2.66 -11.34 -5.48
N THR A 8 3.45 -11.00 -6.50
CA THR A 8 4.58 -10.10 -6.29
C THR A 8 4.08 -8.66 -6.34
N ALA A 9 4.31 -7.91 -5.26
CA ALA A 9 3.90 -6.51 -5.13
C ALA A 9 4.99 -5.65 -4.48
N TYR A 10 4.95 -4.34 -4.74
CA TYR A 10 6.05 -3.41 -4.45
C TYR A 10 5.62 -2.30 -3.52
N HIS A 11 6.35 -2.14 -2.42
CA HIS A 11 6.19 -1.04 -1.47
C HIS A 11 7.29 -0.01 -1.69
N LEU A 12 6.91 1.20 -2.14
CA LEU A 12 7.84 2.29 -2.42
C LEU A 12 7.97 3.19 -1.19
N SER A 13 9.21 3.57 -0.86
CA SER A 13 9.48 4.48 0.27
C SER A 13 10.81 5.19 0.13
N GLY A 14 11.05 6.19 1.00
CA GLY A 14 12.37 6.82 1.12
C GLY A 14 13.42 5.85 1.65
N VAL A 15 14.70 6.11 1.33
CA VAL A 15 15.85 5.26 1.69
C VAL A 15 15.86 4.94 3.19
N LYS A 16 15.68 5.94 4.05
CA LYS A 16 15.68 5.76 5.51
C LYS A 16 14.66 4.73 5.99
N PHE A 17 13.46 4.78 5.42
CA PHE A 17 12.38 3.87 5.77
C PHE A 17 12.62 2.47 5.19
N ALA A 18 13.06 2.38 3.93
CA ALA A 18 13.39 1.09 3.31
C ALA A 18 14.49 0.35 4.09
N VAL A 19 15.58 1.03 4.47
CA VAL A 19 16.65 0.47 5.29
C VAL A 19 16.11 -0.03 6.63
N SER A 20 15.34 0.80 7.34
CA SER A 20 14.71 0.40 8.62
C SER A 20 13.78 -0.80 8.48
N ASN A 21 13.00 -0.85 7.39
CA ASN A 21 12.10 -1.98 7.12
C ASN A 21 12.87 -3.29 6.90
N ILE A 22 13.98 -3.24 6.16
CA ILE A 22 14.84 -4.42 5.91
C ILE A 22 15.51 -4.88 7.20
N GLU A 23 16.15 -3.97 7.93
CA GLU A 23 16.89 -4.28 9.17
C GLU A 23 15.97 -4.84 10.26
N ARG A 24 14.77 -4.26 10.40
CA ARG A 24 13.78 -4.66 11.41
C ARG A 24 12.82 -5.74 10.91
N ARG A 25 12.93 -6.15 9.64
CA ARG A 25 12.07 -7.15 8.97
C ARG A 25 10.58 -6.89 9.16
N ARG A 26 10.15 -5.65 8.94
CA ARG A 26 8.75 -5.23 9.11
C ARG A 26 8.39 -4.06 8.21
N LEU A 27 7.08 -3.87 7.98
CA LEU A 27 6.53 -2.71 7.29
C LEU A 27 5.62 -1.93 8.24
N LYS A 28 5.64 -0.59 8.13
CA LYS A 28 4.68 0.25 8.85
C LYS A 28 3.27 -0.01 8.29
N ILE A 29 2.32 -0.25 9.18
CA ILE A 29 0.90 -0.23 8.88
C ILE A 29 0.45 1.24 8.95
N SER A 30 -0.06 1.76 7.84
CA SER A 30 -0.59 3.13 7.77
C SER A 30 -2.03 3.15 8.24
N ARG A 31 -2.38 4.12 9.06
CA ARG A 31 -3.77 4.45 9.37
C ARG A 31 -4.38 5.21 8.20
N ILE A 32 -5.70 5.20 8.10
CA ILE A 32 -6.40 5.90 7.01
C ILE A 32 -6.14 7.41 7.06
N GLU A 33 -6.08 8.00 8.27
CA GLU A 33 -5.78 9.43 8.44
C GLU A 33 -4.36 9.83 8.02
N ASP A 34 -3.42 8.87 7.97
CA ASP A 34 -2.03 9.08 7.55
C ASP A 34 -1.85 9.02 6.03
N MET A 35 -2.90 8.68 5.27
CA MET A 35 -2.83 8.54 3.81
C MET A 35 -2.81 9.90 3.13
N ASN A 36 -2.16 9.96 1.96
CA ASN A 36 -1.97 11.19 1.19
C ASN A 36 -3.21 11.65 0.42
N ASP A 37 -4.18 10.76 0.15
CA ASP A 37 -5.41 11.11 -0.55
C ASP A 37 -6.49 11.55 0.46
N PRO A 38 -6.94 12.83 0.46
CA PRO A 38 -8.02 13.28 1.34
C PRO A 38 -9.35 12.59 1.05
N PHE A 39 -9.50 11.97 -0.13
CA PHE A 39 -10.67 11.20 -0.51
C PHE A 39 -10.59 9.72 -0.12
N GLU A 40 -9.57 9.30 0.63
CA GLU A 40 -9.59 7.96 1.23
C GLU A 40 -10.83 7.77 2.11
N LEU A 41 -11.54 6.65 1.93
CA LEU A 41 -12.85 6.42 2.51
C LEU A 41 -13.85 7.55 2.19
N ALA A 42 -13.86 8.02 0.96
CA ALA A 42 -14.82 9.00 0.47
C ALA A 42 -15.57 8.54 -0.81
N ALA A 43 -15.53 7.23 -1.09
CA ALA A 43 -16.15 6.66 -2.29
C ALA A 43 -17.69 6.58 -2.22
N ILE A 44 -18.31 7.04 -1.14
CA ILE A 44 -19.77 7.11 -0.96
C ILE A 44 -20.25 8.52 -1.27
N ASP A 45 -21.34 8.66 -2.03
CA ASP A 45 -22.00 9.95 -2.22
C ASP A 45 -22.61 10.42 -0.87
N ALA A 46 -21.99 11.43 -0.29
CA ALA A 46 -22.34 12.04 0.98
C ALA A 46 -22.96 13.44 0.81
N SER A 47 -23.61 13.71 -0.33
CA SER A 47 -24.37 14.95 -0.54
C SER A 47 -25.53 15.10 0.45
N ASP A 48 -26.15 14.00 0.86
CA ASP A 48 -27.13 13.95 1.94
C ASP A 48 -26.45 14.14 3.32
N PRO A 49 -26.94 15.07 4.18
CA PRO A 49 -26.35 15.33 5.49
C PRO A 49 -26.34 14.11 6.42
N GLU A 50 -27.37 13.23 6.40
CA GLU A 50 -27.43 12.04 7.26
C GLU A 50 -26.41 10.99 6.81
N ILE A 51 -26.26 10.80 5.49
CA ILE A 51 -25.22 9.93 4.92
C ILE A 51 -23.84 10.46 5.30
N ARG A 52 -23.63 11.76 5.19
CA ARG A 52 -22.34 12.42 5.55
C ARG A 52 -21.99 12.19 7.02
N GLU A 53 -22.93 12.37 7.93
CA GLU A 53 -22.71 12.13 9.36
C GLU A 53 -22.37 10.65 9.62
N THR A 54 -23.10 9.73 8.99
CA THR A 54 -22.86 8.28 9.10
C THR A 54 -21.47 7.92 8.55
N GLN A 55 -21.09 8.50 7.41
CA GLN A 55 -19.78 8.32 6.81
C GLN A 55 -18.66 8.79 7.74
N MET A 56 -18.77 10.00 8.28
CA MET A 56 -17.76 10.54 9.19
C MET A 56 -17.57 9.66 10.44
N ARG A 57 -18.66 9.21 11.06
CA ARG A 57 -18.61 8.30 12.22
C ARG A 57 -17.97 6.96 11.87
N SER A 58 -18.35 6.37 10.74
CA SER A 58 -17.79 5.09 10.29
C SER A 58 -16.31 5.20 9.92
N LYS A 59 -15.90 6.29 9.25
CA LYS A 59 -14.51 6.58 8.95
C LYS A 59 -13.66 6.64 10.22
N ALA A 60 -14.14 7.33 11.26
CA ALA A 60 -13.45 7.44 12.54
C ALA A 60 -13.27 6.06 13.24
N ILE A 61 -14.29 5.18 13.16
CA ILE A 61 -14.22 3.82 13.70
C ILE A 61 -13.20 2.98 12.91
N ILE A 62 -13.27 3.03 11.58
CA ILE A 62 -12.35 2.28 10.73
C ILE A 62 -10.91 2.75 10.96
N ASP A 63 -10.68 4.06 10.99
CA ASP A 63 -9.36 4.63 11.22
C ASP A 63 -8.77 4.23 12.58
N ARG A 64 -9.61 4.14 13.62
CA ARG A 64 -9.19 3.69 14.94
C ARG A 64 -8.78 2.22 14.95
N ASP A 65 -9.56 1.36 14.29
CA ASP A 65 -9.50 -0.08 14.48
C ASP A 65 -8.76 -0.82 13.35
N HIS A 66 -8.50 -0.14 12.22
CA HIS A 66 -7.90 -0.74 11.03
C HIS A 66 -6.79 0.13 10.44
N GLY A 67 -5.84 -0.54 9.81
CA GLY A 67 -4.83 0.07 8.99
C GLY A 67 -4.49 -0.81 7.80
N CYS A 68 -3.68 -0.31 6.90
CA CYS A 68 -3.27 -1.09 5.74
C CYS A 68 -1.82 -0.81 5.34
N ILE A 69 -1.28 -1.72 4.54
CA ILE A 69 -0.05 -1.52 3.79
C ILE A 69 -0.42 -1.53 2.31
N CYS A 70 -0.06 -0.44 1.63
CA CYS A 70 -0.30 -0.26 0.21
C CYS A 70 0.90 -0.75 -0.60
N PHE A 71 0.61 -1.51 -1.65
CA PHE A 71 1.59 -1.99 -2.61
C PHE A 71 1.11 -1.67 -4.02
N SER A 72 2.04 -1.60 -4.96
CA SER A 72 1.75 -1.56 -6.40
C SER A 72 2.11 -2.89 -7.04
N LYS A 73 1.36 -3.34 -8.05
CA LYS A 73 1.71 -4.52 -8.83
C LYS A 73 2.92 -4.32 -9.74
N SER A 74 3.37 -3.07 -9.91
CA SER A 74 4.52 -2.73 -10.75
C SER A 74 5.31 -1.56 -10.18
N TRP A 75 6.63 -1.65 -10.26
CA TRP A 75 7.53 -0.54 -9.93
C TRP A 75 7.94 0.31 -11.14
N SER A 76 7.50 -0.03 -12.36
CA SER A 76 7.98 0.62 -13.58
C SER A 76 7.40 2.02 -13.84
N ASN A 77 6.32 2.40 -13.16
CA ASN A 77 5.66 3.70 -13.38
C ASN A 77 6.43 4.84 -12.69
N PRO A 78 6.94 5.85 -13.43
CA PRO A 78 7.73 6.95 -12.85
C PRO A 78 6.94 7.84 -11.88
N VAL A 79 5.61 7.89 -11.99
CA VAL A 79 4.76 8.70 -11.10
C VAL A 79 4.78 8.12 -9.68
N LEU A 80 4.81 6.78 -9.52
CA LEU A 80 4.96 6.13 -8.22
C LEU A 80 6.26 6.55 -7.51
N TRP A 81 7.37 6.58 -8.25
CA TRP A 81 8.66 7.01 -7.71
C TRP A 81 8.68 8.47 -7.30
N ALA A 82 7.96 9.31 -8.06
CA ALA A 82 7.86 10.73 -7.74
C ALA A 82 7.09 10.96 -6.45
N HIS A 83 5.99 10.23 -6.22
CA HIS A 83 5.11 10.38 -5.07
C HIS A 83 5.65 9.66 -3.82
N TYR A 84 6.10 8.39 -3.96
CA TYR A 84 6.32 7.51 -2.81
C TYR A 84 7.78 7.18 -2.53
N ALA A 85 8.70 7.46 -3.47
CA ALA A 85 10.12 7.14 -3.33
C ALA A 85 11.01 8.39 -3.41
N GLU A 86 10.67 9.45 -2.68
CA GLU A 86 11.47 10.68 -2.56
C GLU A 86 11.93 11.22 -3.93
N LYS A 87 11.00 11.33 -4.90
CA LYS A 87 11.32 11.83 -6.25
C LYS A 87 12.44 11.03 -6.94
N HIS A 88 12.33 9.71 -6.92
CA HIS A 88 13.28 8.72 -7.47
C HIS A 88 14.59 8.53 -6.65
N PHE A 89 14.75 9.19 -5.51
CA PHE A 89 15.89 8.96 -4.61
C PHE A 89 15.67 7.76 -3.67
N GLY A 90 14.44 7.30 -3.51
CA GLY A 90 14.06 6.21 -2.62
C GLY A 90 14.27 4.80 -3.20
N VAL A 91 13.54 3.85 -2.63
CA VAL A 91 13.65 2.41 -2.88
C VAL A 91 12.27 1.81 -3.03
N ALA A 92 12.13 0.81 -3.91
CA ALA A 92 10.97 -0.08 -3.92
C ALA A 92 11.40 -1.45 -3.35
N LEU A 93 10.63 -1.94 -2.38
CA LEU A 93 10.78 -3.28 -1.81
C LEU A 93 9.74 -4.20 -2.45
N GLY A 94 10.20 -5.25 -3.12
CA GLY A 94 9.33 -6.25 -3.75
C GLY A 94 9.11 -7.45 -2.85
N PHE A 95 7.87 -7.81 -2.65
CA PHE A 95 7.45 -8.92 -1.79
C PHE A 95 6.64 -9.95 -2.56
N ASP A 96 6.88 -11.23 -2.25
CA ASP A 96 5.88 -12.25 -2.53
C ASP A 96 4.90 -12.26 -1.36
N ILE A 97 3.63 -12.06 -1.65
CA ILE A 97 2.56 -11.97 -0.66
C ILE A 97 1.50 -13.02 -1.00
N ALA A 98 1.01 -13.74 0.02
CA ALA A 98 -0.05 -14.70 -0.16
C ALA A 98 -1.33 -14.02 -0.68
N ASP A 99 -1.97 -14.59 -1.71
CA ASP A 99 -3.12 -13.98 -2.41
C ASP A 99 -4.29 -13.67 -1.48
N ASP A 100 -4.52 -14.48 -0.46
CA ASP A 100 -5.58 -14.29 0.54
C ASP A 100 -5.32 -13.14 1.52
N CYS A 101 -4.10 -12.58 1.52
CA CYS A 101 -3.73 -11.42 2.33
C CYS A 101 -3.90 -10.08 1.59
N MET A 102 -4.27 -10.09 0.30
CA MET A 102 -4.26 -8.91 -0.56
C MET A 102 -5.58 -8.70 -1.25
N GLU A 103 -6.04 -7.46 -1.28
CA GLU A 103 -7.22 -7.05 -2.03
C GLU A 103 -6.87 -5.97 -3.05
N PRO A 104 -7.25 -6.12 -4.33
CA PRO A 104 -7.02 -5.10 -5.34
C PRO A 104 -7.93 -3.90 -5.13
N ILE A 105 -7.43 -2.70 -5.45
CA ILE A 105 -8.23 -1.49 -5.44
C ILE A 105 -9.11 -1.40 -6.69
N GLY A 106 -10.40 -1.16 -6.47
CA GLY A 106 -11.36 -0.77 -7.51
C GLY A 106 -11.30 0.73 -7.74
N TYR A 107 -11.19 1.15 -9.00
CA TYR A 107 -11.11 2.57 -9.36
C TYR A 107 -12.44 3.05 -9.93
N ILE A 108 -12.97 4.16 -9.41
CA ILE A 108 -14.25 4.76 -9.84
C ILE A 108 -14.06 6.23 -10.19
N ASP A 109 -14.87 6.73 -11.11
CA ASP A 109 -14.90 8.13 -11.53
C ASP A 109 -15.89 8.98 -10.70
N LYS A 110 -16.85 8.34 -10.04
CA LYS A 110 -17.86 8.98 -9.19
C LYS A 110 -18.13 8.16 -7.94
N PRO A 111 -18.41 8.82 -6.81
CA PRO A 111 -18.85 8.12 -5.61
C PRO A 111 -20.10 7.25 -5.88
N PHE A 112 -20.18 6.10 -5.25
CA PHE A 112 -21.36 5.26 -5.34
C PHE A 112 -22.43 5.70 -4.33
N THR A 113 -23.70 5.55 -4.72
CA THR A 113 -24.86 5.86 -3.87
C THR A 113 -25.15 4.67 -2.95
N LEU A 114 -25.40 4.95 -1.66
CA LEU A 114 -26.00 3.94 -0.78
C LEU A 114 -27.47 3.78 -1.17
N GLU A 115 -27.93 2.56 -1.40
CA GLU A 115 -29.34 2.30 -1.56
C GLU A 115 -30.05 2.63 -0.24
N GLN A 116 -30.82 3.72 -0.25
CA GLN A 116 -31.76 4.01 0.80
C GLN A 116 -32.95 3.08 0.59
N GLU A 117 -33.08 2.06 1.43
CA GLU A 117 -34.38 1.38 1.53
C GLU A 117 -35.45 2.44 1.84
N ARG A 118 -36.49 2.48 1.02
CA ARG A 118 -37.63 3.44 1.08
C ARG A 118 -38.42 3.41 2.41
N THR A 119 -37.89 2.81 3.44
CA THR A 119 -38.58 2.47 4.72
C THR A 119 -38.27 3.41 5.87
N GLY A 120 -37.60 4.56 5.64
CA GLY A 120 -37.31 5.50 6.72
C GLY A 120 -36.20 5.00 7.71
N VAL A 121 -35.53 3.91 7.37
CA VAL A 121 -34.40 3.39 8.12
C VAL A 121 -33.15 4.16 7.71
N ARG A 122 -32.37 4.61 8.69
CA ARG A 122 -31.07 5.30 8.41
C ARG A 122 -30.16 4.44 7.52
N PRO A 123 -29.47 5.03 6.54
CA PRO A 123 -28.51 4.31 5.71
C PRO A 123 -27.51 3.58 6.61
N LYS A 124 -27.35 2.28 6.40
CA LYS A 124 -26.42 1.47 7.20
C LYS A 124 -25.19 1.15 6.38
N ILE A 125 -24.02 1.50 6.90
CA ILE A 125 -22.74 1.03 6.37
C ILE A 125 -22.48 -0.34 7.02
N ASP A 126 -22.87 -1.38 6.31
CA ASP A 126 -22.63 -2.77 6.72
C ASP A 126 -21.20 -3.24 6.34
N LYS A 127 -20.91 -4.51 6.60
CA LYS A 127 -19.60 -5.09 6.29
C LYS A 127 -19.26 -5.07 4.80
N ALA A 128 -20.24 -5.31 3.92
CA ALA A 128 -20.03 -5.34 2.48
C ALA A 128 -19.74 -3.93 1.93
N VAL A 129 -20.51 -2.94 2.37
CA VAL A 129 -20.29 -1.52 2.06
C VAL A 129 -18.92 -1.07 2.61
N THR A 130 -18.58 -1.45 3.84
CA THR A 130 -17.28 -1.12 4.45
C THR A 130 -16.14 -1.70 3.65
N GLN A 131 -16.23 -2.97 3.22
CA GLN A 131 -15.18 -3.59 2.40
C GLN A 131 -15.06 -2.90 1.05
N LYS A 132 -16.17 -2.70 0.34
CA LYS A 132 -16.17 -1.95 -0.92
C LYS A 132 -15.54 -0.57 -0.74
N TRP A 133 -15.83 0.10 0.34
CA TRP A 133 -15.35 1.44 0.64
C TRP A 133 -13.84 1.47 0.90
N LEU A 134 -13.32 0.52 1.68
CA LEU A 134 -11.88 0.38 1.99
C LEU A 134 -11.02 0.10 0.74
N PHE A 135 -11.60 -0.53 -0.28
CA PHE A 135 -10.90 -0.96 -1.48
C PHE A 135 -11.37 -0.23 -2.74
N THR A 136 -11.87 1.00 -2.58
CA THR A 136 -12.26 1.86 -3.70
C THR A 136 -11.54 3.19 -3.63
N LYS A 137 -11.01 3.64 -4.78
CA LYS A 137 -10.23 4.87 -4.94
C LYS A 137 -10.69 5.64 -6.16
N PHE A 138 -10.44 6.95 -6.20
CA PHE A 138 -10.71 7.78 -7.36
C PHE A 138 -9.86 7.35 -8.55
N VAL A 139 -10.43 7.37 -9.76
CA VAL A 139 -9.84 6.81 -10.97
C VAL A 139 -8.50 7.42 -11.36
N ASP A 140 -8.22 8.67 -11.02
CA ASP A 140 -6.94 9.30 -11.34
C ASP A 140 -5.76 8.67 -10.60
N TRP A 141 -6.00 7.90 -9.53
CA TRP A 141 -5.01 7.08 -8.84
C TRP A 141 -4.77 5.71 -9.50
N LYS A 142 -5.45 5.41 -10.61
CA LYS A 142 -5.32 4.09 -11.30
C LYS A 142 -3.88 3.76 -11.72
N TYR A 143 -3.04 4.77 -11.90
CA TYR A 143 -1.62 4.56 -12.22
C TYR A 143 -0.85 3.83 -11.12
N GLU A 144 -1.38 3.75 -9.89
CA GLU A 144 -0.78 3.02 -8.78
C GLU A 144 -0.90 1.51 -8.94
N ASP A 145 -1.91 1.02 -9.67
CA ASP A 145 -2.24 -0.41 -9.78
C ASP A 145 -2.16 -1.09 -8.40
N GLU A 146 -2.89 -0.48 -7.45
CA GLU A 146 -2.73 -0.72 -6.02
C GLU A 146 -3.38 -2.03 -5.58
N VAL A 147 -2.70 -2.71 -4.66
CA VAL A 147 -3.25 -3.79 -3.84
C VAL A 147 -2.97 -3.48 -2.37
N ARG A 148 -3.89 -3.84 -1.49
CA ARG A 148 -3.79 -3.56 -0.04
C ARG A 148 -3.80 -4.82 0.79
N ALA A 149 -2.88 -4.90 1.76
CA ALA A 149 -3.02 -5.78 2.92
C ALA A 149 -3.69 -4.99 4.05
N SER A 150 -4.83 -5.49 4.54
CA SER A 150 -5.60 -4.85 5.63
C SER A 150 -5.35 -5.54 6.96
N PHE A 151 -5.20 -4.75 8.02
CA PHE A 151 -4.90 -5.22 9.37
C PHE A 151 -5.89 -4.65 10.37
N LYS A 152 -6.34 -5.48 11.31
CA LYS A 152 -6.96 -4.98 12.52
C LYS A 152 -5.85 -4.53 13.46
N LEU A 153 -5.93 -3.30 13.97
CA LEU A 153 -4.92 -2.73 14.83
C LEU A 153 -5.05 -3.25 16.26
N ASP A 154 -3.96 -3.77 16.81
CA ASP A 154 -3.84 -4.05 18.23
C ASP A 154 -3.15 -2.88 18.93
N HIS A 155 -3.91 -2.14 19.72
CA HIS A 155 -3.41 -0.95 20.40
C HIS A 155 -2.36 -1.27 21.49
N SER A 156 -2.26 -2.52 21.95
CA SER A 156 -1.22 -2.97 22.89
C SER A 156 0.13 -3.17 22.20
N GLU A 157 0.15 -3.38 20.88
CA GLU A 157 1.37 -3.59 20.09
C GLU A 157 1.92 -2.31 19.46
N LYS A 158 1.35 -1.15 19.80
CA LYS A 158 1.79 0.16 19.31
C LYS A 158 3.20 0.49 19.78
N GLN A 159 4.11 0.76 18.82
CA GLN A 159 5.50 1.12 19.08
C GLN A 159 5.76 2.58 18.66
N ASP A 160 6.09 3.43 19.62
CA ASP A 160 6.31 4.87 19.36
C ASP A 160 5.16 5.55 18.60
N GLY A 161 3.93 5.11 18.86
CA GLY A 161 2.75 5.64 18.17
C GLY A 161 2.43 4.98 16.84
N LEU A 162 3.22 4.03 16.37
CA LEU A 162 3.08 3.37 15.06
C LEU A 162 2.75 1.89 15.21
N TYR A 163 2.18 1.31 14.16
CA TYR A 163 1.88 -0.11 14.03
C TYR A 163 2.75 -0.73 12.94
N PHE A 164 3.09 -2.01 13.10
CA PHE A 164 3.96 -2.71 12.16
C PHE A 164 3.43 -4.11 11.87
N ALA A 165 3.67 -4.58 10.65
CA ALA A 165 3.52 -5.98 10.25
C ALA A 165 4.90 -6.57 9.99
N GLU A 166 5.22 -7.66 10.69
CA GLU A 166 6.48 -8.37 10.53
C GLU A 166 6.51 -9.14 9.21
N PHE A 167 7.72 -9.26 8.61
CA PHE A 167 7.92 -10.20 7.50
C PHE A 167 7.65 -11.62 8.00
N SER A 168 6.97 -12.40 7.19
CA SER A 168 6.50 -13.74 7.54
C SER A 168 6.49 -14.64 6.31
N ASP A 169 6.05 -15.89 6.46
CA ASP A 169 5.85 -16.78 5.32
C ASP A 169 4.78 -16.27 4.34
N SER A 170 3.90 -15.36 4.78
CA SER A 170 2.88 -14.71 3.95
C SER A 170 3.32 -13.37 3.35
N ILE A 171 4.42 -12.77 3.81
CA ILE A 171 4.99 -11.50 3.32
C ILE A 171 6.51 -11.64 3.26
N VAL A 172 7.03 -12.10 2.13
CA VAL A 172 8.44 -12.46 1.94
C VAL A 172 9.14 -11.43 1.08
N LEU A 173 10.15 -10.75 1.61
CA LEU A 173 10.96 -9.81 0.82
C LEU A 173 11.75 -10.59 -0.26
N ARG A 174 11.62 -10.19 -1.53
CA ARG A 174 12.32 -10.81 -2.67
C ARG A 174 13.23 -9.85 -3.41
N GLU A 175 12.88 -8.57 -3.44
CA GLU A 175 13.60 -7.59 -4.24
C GLU A 175 13.84 -6.29 -3.47
N VAL A 176 15.00 -5.70 -3.67
CA VAL A 176 15.33 -4.31 -3.28
C VAL A 176 15.70 -3.56 -4.55
N ILE A 177 14.90 -2.58 -4.94
CA ILE A 177 15.03 -1.86 -6.20
C ILE A 177 15.37 -0.41 -5.88
N LEU A 178 16.60 -0.01 -6.21
CA LEU A 178 17.13 1.33 -5.96
C LEU A 178 16.64 2.27 -7.05
N GLY A 179 16.02 3.37 -6.69
CA GLY A 179 15.52 4.39 -7.61
C GLY A 179 16.61 4.95 -8.52
N ALA A 180 16.23 5.50 -9.67
CA ALA A 180 17.16 6.00 -10.68
C ALA A 180 18.13 7.08 -10.14
N ARG A 181 17.70 7.82 -9.12
CA ARG A 181 18.49 8.88 -8.45
C ARG A 181 18.94 8.48 -7.04
N CYS A 182 18.73 7.23 -6.63
CA CYS A 182 19.06 6.74 -5.30
C CYS A 182 20.59 6.74 -5.09
N HIS A 183 21.02 7.28 -3.96
CA HIS A 183 22.45 7.36 -3.60
C HIS A 183 22.91 6.19 -2.70
N LEU A 184 22.00 5.31 -2.29
CA LEU A 184 22.39 4.10 -1.55
C LEU A 184 23.28 3.22 -2.44
N PRO A 185 24.53 2.91 -2.03
CA PRO A 185 25.40 2.05 -2.82
C PRO A 185 24.81 0.63 -2.96
N MET A 186 25.02 0.01 -4.13
CA MET A 186 24.59 -1.39 -4.38
C MET A 186 25.19 -2.35 -3.34
N THR A 187 26.46 -2.17 -3.00
CA THR A 187 27.15 -3.00 -2.00
C THR A 187 26.50 -2.90 -0.62
N GLU A 188 26.05 -1.71 -0.23
CA GLU A 188 25.35 -1.50 1.03
C GLU A 188 23.96 -2.15 1.01
N ALA A 189 23.20 -1.99 -0.07
CA ALA A 189 21.92 -2.66 -0.25
C ALA A 189 22.06 -4.19 -0.22
N GLN A 190 23.10 -4.74 -0.84
CA GLN A 190 23.42 -6.17 -0.79
C GLN A 190 23.78 -6.63 0.63
N ARG A 191 24.54 -5.81 1.37
CA ARG A 191 24.89 -6.08 2.77
C ARG A 191 23.63 -6.15 3.66
N LEU A 192 22.69 -5.23 3.47
CA LEU A 192 21.43 -5.21 4.24
C LEU A 192 20.62 -6.50 4.08
N VAL A 193 20.64 -7.11 2.91
CA VAL A 193 19.88 -8.34 2.64
C VAL A 193 20.67 -9.63 2.84
N SER A 194 21.96 -9.57 3.12
CA SER A 194 22.82 -10.76 3.27
C SER A 194 22.43 -11.69 4.43
N GLY A 195 21.71 -11.17 5.43
CA GLY A 195 21.23 -11.93 6.58
C GLY A 195 19.88 -12.64 6.37
N PHE A 196 19.30 -12.61 5.17
CA PHE A 196 18.09 -13.36 4.86
C PHE A 196 18.41 -14.83 4.53
N SER A 197 17.55 -15.75 4.93
CA SER A 197 17.70 -17.19 4.66
C SER A 197 17.43 -17.60 3.21
N HIS A 198 16.91 -16.66 2.40
CA HIS A 198 16.60 -16.82 0.99
C HIS A 198 17.22 -15.69 0.18
N THR A 199 17.33 -15.88 -1.14
CA THR A 199 17.87 -14.85 -2.04
C THR A 199 16.94 -13.66 -2.13
N VAL A 200 17.48 -12.46 -1.86
CA VAL A 200 16.84 -11.17 -2.13
C VAL A 200 17.64 -10.48 -3.23
N LYS A 201 16.99 -10.23 -4.37
CA LYS A 201 17.61 -9.58 -5.52
C LYS A 201 17.76 -8.09 -5.26
N VAL A 202 18.93 -7.51 -5.52
CA VAL A 202 19.16 -6.06 -5.49
C VAL A 202 19.36 -5.55 -6.91
N THR A 203 18.59 -4.52 -7.29
CA THR A 203 18.59 -3.96 -8.66
C THR A 203 18.76 -2.46 -8.59
N LYS A 204 19.64 -1.87 -9.41
CA LYS A 204 19.68 -0.43 -9.69
C LYS A 204 18.77 -0.12 -10.86
N THR A 205 18.12 1.04 -10.84
CA THR A 205 17.25 1.45 -11.93
C THR A 205 17.73 2.71 -12.64
N ARG A 206 17.22 2.92 -13.83
CA ARG A 206 17.37 4.11 -14.66
C ARG A 206 16.04 4.46 -15.34
N VAL A 207 15.98 5.63 -15.92
CA VAL A 207 14.91 5.99 -16.87
C VAL A 207 15.12 5.22 -18.18
N ALA A 208 14.06 4.73 -18.79
CA ALA A 208 14.14 4.13 -20.12
C ALA A 208 14.47 5.20 -21.17
N PHE A 209 15.09 4.78 -22.29
CA PHE A 209 15.45 5.70 -23.36
C PHE A 209 14.36 5.84 -24.44
N ASP A 210 13.42 4.91 -24.47
CA ASP A 210 12.40 4.73 -25.51
C ASP A 210 10.96 4.82 -25.01
N SER A 211 10.78 4.99 -23.69
CA SER A 211 9.46 4.99 -23.08
C SER A 211 9.45 5.75 -21.74
N PHE A 212 8.27 6.16 -21.27
CA PHE A 212 8.11 6.77 -19.94
C PHE A 212 8.03 5.68 -18.84
N LYS A 213 9.11 4.92 -18.67
CA LYS A 213 9.23 3.85 -17.66
C LYS A 213 10.53 3.94 -16.89
N ILE A 214 10.49 3.42 -15.68
CA ILE A 214 11.69 3.08 -14.91
C ILE A 214 12.01 1.62 -15.22
N VAL A 215 13.27 1.33 -15.54
CA VAL A 215 13.78 0.02 -15.94
C VAL A 215 15.05 -0.32 -15.18
N SER A 216 15.42 -1.60 -15.15
CA SER A 216 16.71 -2.04 -14.59
C SER A 216 17.88 -1.37 -15.32
N ASP A 217 18.93 -1.03 -14.57
CA ASP A 217 20.21 -0.58 -15.13
C ASP A 217 21.19 -1.76 -15.10
N ASP A 218 21.23 -2.49 -16.19
CA ASP A 218 22.05 -3.70 -16.36
C ASP A 218 23.46 -3.37 -16.91
N ARG A 219 23.88 -2.10 -16.81
CA ARG A 219 25.20 -1.63 -17.29
C ARG A 219 26.27 -1.78 -16.23
#